data_43e0aa391983013713a91a66b32971b0
#
_entry.id   43e0aa391983013713a91a66b32971b0
#
_cell.length_a   1.000
_cell.length_b   1.000
_cell.length_c   1.000
_cell.angle_alpha   90.00
_cell.angle_beta   90.00
_cell.angle_gamma   90.00
#
_symmetry.space_group_name_H-M   'P 1'
#
loop_
_entity.id
_entity.type
_entity.pdbx_description
1 polymer ?
#
loop_
_entity_poly.entity_id
_entity_poly.type
_entity_poly.pdbx_seq_one_letter_code
_entity_poly.pdbx_strand_id
1 'polypeptide(L)'
;MRDNGQIRKLAAYVILAVSLTGHKEVLSIHIGENESAKYWLGVLNELKNRGVKDILVICADGLSGMKEAVNAAFPQTELQRCIVHQVRNTLKYVGEKNKKEFANDLKTIYHAPSEDAALEQLERVTEKWEKDYPNAMKS
;
A
#
# COMPACT_ATOMS: atom_id res chain seq x y z
N MET A 1 0.46 8.02 22.76
CA MET A 1 -0.03 9.24 23.37
C MET A 1 -0.78 8.87 24.66
N ARG A 2 -0.66 9.64 25.72
CA ARG A 2 -1.45 9.41 26.93
C ARG A 2 -2.62 10.41 26.95
N ASP A 3 -3.81 9.87 27.05
CA ASP A 3 -5.03 10.66 27.16
C ASP A 3 -5.80 10.15 28.39
N ASN A 4 -6.02 11.04 29.39
CA ASN A 4 -6.65 10.71 30.68
C ASN A 4 -6.11 9.43 31.37
N GLY A 5 -4.79 9.20 31.30
CA GLY A 5 -4.14 8.03 31.89
C GLY A 5 -4.20 6.74 31.08
N GLN A 6 -4.91 6.71 29.96
CA GLN A 6 -4.95 5.56 29.06
C GLN A 6 -3.93 5.70 27.92
N ILE A 7 -3.26 4.60 27.58
CA ILE A 7 -2.36 4.55 26.42
C ILE A 7 -3.19 4.23 25.19
N ARG A 8 -3.33 5.20 24.25
CA ARG A 8 -3.94 4.97 22.94
C ARG A 8 -2.87 4.75 21.88
N LYS A 9 -3.05 3.74 21.05
CA LYS A 9 -2.24 3.52 19.84
C LYS A 9 -2.85 4.36 18.73
N LEU A 10 -2.07 5.32 18.22
CA LEU A 10 -2.44 6.14 17.08
C LEU A 10 -1.57 5.76 15.90
N ALA A 11 -2.15 5.76 14.71
CA ALA A 11 -1.39 5.67 13.47
C ALA A 11 -0.91 7.06 13.06
N ALA A 12 0.32 7.15 12.58
CA ALA A 12 0.85 8.36 11.95
C ALA A 12 0.98 8.10 10.44
N TYR A 13 0.32 8.91 9.64
CA TYR A 13 0.34 8.83 8.18
C TYR A 13 1.19 9.97 7.63
N VAL A 14 2.23 9.63 6.91
CA VAL A 14 3.09 10.59 6.22
C VAL A 14 2.76 10.55 4.74
N ILE A 15 2.30 11.66 4.18
CA ILE A 15 1.99 11.78 2.76
C ILE A 15 3.19 12.39 2.06
N LEU A 16 3.77 11.60 1.17
CA LEU A 16 4.90 12.00 0.34
C LEU A 16 4.41 12.21 -1.10
N ALA A 17 4.88 13.28 -1.73
CA ALA A 17 4.72 13.47 -3.17
C ALA A 17 6.05 13.31 -3.89
N VAL A 18 5.95 12.94 -5.14
CA VAL A 18 7.05 12.99 -6.11
C VAL A 18 6.59 13.90 -7.24
N SER A 19 7.29 15.01 -7.45
CA SER A 19 7.00 15.91 -8.55
C SER A 19 7.36 15.31 -9.91
N LEU A 20 6.86 15.88 -11.00
CA LEU A 20 7.20 15.46 -12.37
C LEU A 20 8.70 15.55 -12.67
N THR A 21 9.45 16.32 -11.89
CA THR A 21 10.92 16.43 -11.98
C THR A 21 11.65 15.45 -11.06
N GLY A 22 10.93 14.54 -10.37
CA GLY A 22 11.48 13.51 -9.50
C GLY A 22 11.81 13.96 -8.08
N HIS A 23 11.50 15.21 -7.70
CA HIS A 23 11.72 15.68 -6.33
C HIS A 23 10.68 15.12 -5.37
N LYS A 24 11.16 14.66 -4.21
CA LYS A 24 10.33 14.16 -3.12
C LYS A 24 10.03 15.28 -2.12
N GLU A 25 8.76 15.39 -1.73
CA GLU A 25 8.29 16.36 -0.75
C GLU A 25 7.36 15.69 0.27
N VAL A 26 7.43 16.13 1.53
CA VAL A 26 6.42 15.77 2.54
C VAL A 26 5.28 16.75 2.41
N LEU A 27 4.11 16.28 1.94
CA LEU A 27 2.94 17.13 1.80
C LEU A 27 2.23 17.36 3.12
N SER A 28 2.08 16.31 3.93
CA SER A 28 1.42 16.41 5.23
C SER A 28 1.73 15.20 6.11
N ILE A 29 1.46 15.39 7.41
CA ILE A 29 1.51 14.33 8.43
C ILE A 29 0.19 14.38 9.17
N HIS A 30 -0.51 13.25 9.20
CA HIS A 30 -1.77 13.09 9.89
C HIS A 30 -1.64 12.04 11.00
N ILE A 31 -2.34 12.28 12.10
CA ILE A 31 -2.43 11.32 13.22
C ILE A 31 -3.90 10.96 13.39
N GLY A 32 -4.22 9.67 13.34
CA GLY A 32 -5.59 9.20 13.42
C GLY A 32 -5.75 7.89 14.18
N GLU A 33 -6.94 7.68 14.72
CA GLU A 33 -7.31 6.44 15.41
C GLU A 33 -7.97 5.44 14.47
N ASN A 34 -8.70 5.92 13.46
CA ASN A 34 -9.52 5.12 12.57
C ASN A 34 -9.33 5.50 11.10
N GLU A 35 -9.07 4.50 10.29
CA GLU A 35 -9.06 4.60 8.84
C GLU A 35 -10.49 4.45 8.32
N SER A 36 -10.95 5.40 7.50
CA SER A 36 -12.24 5.35 6.84
C SER A 36 -12.22 6.15 5.54
N ALA A 37 -13.15 5.87 4.64
CA ALA A 37 -13.31 6.65 3.40
C ALA A 37 -13.50 8.14 3.70
N LYS A 38 -14.28 8.48 4.73
CA LYS A 38 -14.50 9.87 5.16
C LYS A 38 -13.22 10.54 5.64
N TYR A 39 -12.39 9.84 6.40
CA TYR A 39 -11.11 10.33 6.88
C TYR A 39 -10.18 10.64 5.71
N TRP A 40 -9.98 9.69 4.80
CA TRP A 40 -9.12 9.85 3.64
C TRP A 40 -9.64 10.90 2.67
N LEU A 41 -10.96 11.00 2.48
CA LEU A 41 -11.57 12.06 1.67
C LEU A 41 -11.26 13.44 2.25
N GLY A 42 -11.30 13.59 3.56
CA GLY A 42 -10.90 14.84 4.25
C GLY A 42 -9.44 15.20 3.95
N VAL A 43 -8.53 14.22 4.07
CA VAL A 43 -7.10 14.40 3.79
C VAL A 43 -6.86 14.80 2.33
N LEU A 44 -7.51 14.12 1.38
CA LEU A 44 -7.35 14.40 -0.05
C LEU A 44 -7.94 15.77 -0.43
N ASN A 45 -9.07 16.17 0.16
CA ASN A 45 -9.64 17.49 -0.04
C ASN A 45 -8.77 18.60 0.55
N GLU A 46 -8.08 18.36 1.67
CA GLU A 46 -7.09 19.29 2.20
C GLU A 46 -5.96 19.52 1.19
N LEU A 47 -5.44 18.47 0.56
CA LEU A 47 -4.43 18.60 -0.49
C LEU A 47 -4.95 19.42 -1.68
N LYS A 48 -6.20 19.20 -2.11
CA LYS A 48 -6.86 20.01 -3.15
C LYS A 48 -6.91 21.50 -2.77
N ASN A 49 -7.36 21.79 -1.55
CA ASN A 49 -7.46 23.17 -1.05
C ASN A 49 -6.09 23.87 -0.96
N ARG A 50 -5.03 23.09 -0.75
CA ARG A 50 -3.63 23.59 -0.77
C ARG A 50 -3.05 23.73 -2.17
N GLY A 51 -3.82 23.43 -3.21
CA GLY A 51 -3.45 23.68 -4.60
C GLY A 51 -3.01 22.44 -5.40
N VAL A 52 -3.12 21.23 -4.84
CA VAL A 52 -2.90 19.98 -5.61
C VAL A 52 -4.06 19.83 -6.59
N LYS A 53 -3.80 20.00 -7.87
CA LYS A 53 -4.82 19.99 -8.93
C LYS A 53 -5.06 18.59 -9.47
N ASP A 54 -3.99 17.81 -9.61
CA ASP A 54 -4.02 16.50 -10.22
C ASP A 54 -2.97 15.57 -9.58
N ILE A 55 -3.30 14.29 -9.54
CA ILE A 55 -2.43 13.22 -9.05
C ILE A 55 -2.53 12.06 -10.05
N LEU A 56 -1.43 11.67 -10.65
CA LEU A 56 -1.41 10.56 -11.60
C LEU A 56 -1.62 9.22 -10.91
N VAL A 57 -0.84 8.97 -9.86
CA VAL A 57 -0.85 7.69 -9.12
C VAL A 57 -0.78 7.97 -7.63
N ILE A 58 -1.63 7.29 -6.86
CA ILE A 58 -1.48 7.19 -5.40
C ILE A 58 -1.03 5.77 -5.07
N CYS A 59 0.11 5.65 -4.38
CA CYS A 59 0.58 4.38 -3.85
C CYS A 59 0.35 4.35 -2.34
N ALA A 60 -0.50 3.44 -1.89
CA ALA A 60 -0.84 3.32 -0.47
C ALA A 60 -0.77 1.87 0.01
N ASP A 61 -0.58 1.69 1.34
CA ASP A 61 -0.86 0.41 1.97
C ASP A 61 -2.36 0.08 1.82
N GLY A 62 -2.77 -1.16 2.09
CA GLY A 62 -4.17 -1.58 1.99
C GLY A 62 -5.10 -0.87 2.99
N LEU A 63 -5.11 0.46 2.96
CA LEU A 63 -5.85 1.32 3.88
C LEU A 63 -7.34 1.26 3.60
N SER A 64 -8.13 1.02 4.65
CA SER A 64 -9.59 0.94 4.53
C SER A 64 -10.20 2.26 4.05
N GLY A 65 -11.06 2.20 3.01
CA GLY A 65 -11.76 3.37 2.45
C GLY A 65 -10.90 4.28 1.58
N MET A 66 -9.64 3.94 1.31
CA MET A 66 -8.76 4.76 0.46
C MET A 66 -9.25 4.79 -0.99
N LYS A 67 -9.69 3.65 -1.52
CA LYS A 67 -10.18 3.56 -2.89
C LYS A 67 -11.39 4.47 -3.15
N GLU A 68 -12.35 4.44 -2.23
CA GLU A 68 -13.55 5.26 -2.30
C GLU A 68 -13.21 6.76 -2.19
N ALA A 69 -12.30 7.10 -1.30
CA ALA A 69 -11.84 8.48 -1.12
C ALA A 69 -11.10 9.02 -2.35
N VAL A 70 -10.22 8.21 -2.95
CA VAL A 70 -9.49 8.59 -4.18
C VAL A 70 -10.47 8.79 -5.33
N ASN A 71 -11.39 7.86 -5.55
CA ASN A 71 -12.40 7.98 -6.61
C ASN A 71 -13.27 9.23 -6.46
N ALA A 72 -13.58 9.64 -5.22
CA ALA A 72 -14.38 10.83 -4.96
C ALA A 72 -13.57 12.13 -5.12
N ALA A 73 -12.32 12.16 -4.65
CA ALA A 73 -11.50 13.39 -4.68
C ALA A 73 -10.75 13.57 -6.00
N PHE A 74 -10.18 12.51 -6.55
CA PHE A 74 -9.34 12.51 -7.74
C PHE A 74 -9.73 11.33 -8.64
N PRO A 75 -10.85 11.40 -9.38
CA PRO A 75 -11.41 10.26 -10.12
C PRO A 75 -10.53 9.74 -11.26
N GLN A 76 -9.58 10.53 -11.73
CA GLN A 76 -8.62 10.13 -12.78
C GLN A 76 -7.33 9.51 -12.22
N THR A 77 -7.19 9.49 -10.89
CA THR A 77 -5.99 8.97 -10.23
C THR A 77 -6.02 7.44 -10.17
N GLU A 78 -4.94 6.82 -10.58
CA GLU A 78 -4.74 5.39 -10.38
C GLU A 78 -4.31 5.10 -8.94
N LEU A 79 -5.01 4.18 -8.29
CA LEU A 79 -4.64 3.72 -6.95
C LEU A 79 -3.86 2.41 -7.03
N GLN A 80 -2.59 2.46 -6.67
CA GLN A 80 -1.71 1.30 -6.61
C GLN A 80 -1.48 0.86 -5.16
N ARG A 81 -1.57 -0.44 -4.90
CA ARG A 81 -1.14 -0.99 -3.61
C ARG A 81 0.38 -0.97 -3.49
N CYS A 82 0.87 -0.60 -2.31
CA CYS A 82 2.29 -0.57 -2.03
C CYS A 82 2.88 -1.99 -2.03
N ILE A 83 3.70 -2.31 -3.03
CA ILE A 83 4.36 -3.62 -3.17
C ILE A 83 5.20 -3.96 -1.93
N VAL A 84 5.90 -2.99 -1.36
CA VAL A 84 6.73 -3.22 -0.15
C VAL A 84 5.89 -3.70 1.03
N HIS A 85 4.73 -3.05 1.26
CA HIS A 85 3.82 -3.46 2.33
C HIS A 85 3.14 -4.79 2.01
N GLN A 86 2.75 -5.02 0.76
CA GLN A 86 2.17 -6.30 0.32
C GLN A 86 3.15 -7.45 0.60
N VAL A 87 4.39 -7.34 0.14
CA VAL A 87 5.43 -8.35 0.38
C VAL A 87 5.68 -8.57 1.87
N ARG A 88 5.80 -7.50 2.67
CA ARG A 88 5.98 -7.62 4.12
C ARG A 88 4.81 -8.34 4.80
N ASN A 89 3.59 -8.06 4.37
CA ASN A 89 2.40 -8.69 4.92
C ASN A 89 2.34 -10.17 4.54
N THR A 90 2.59 -10.51 3.29
CA THR A 90 2.66 -11.89 2.81
C THR A 90 3.72 -12.71 3.57
N LEU A 91 4.91 -12.14 3.78
CA LEU A 91 6.00 -12.81 4.50
C LEU A 91 5.71 -13.10 5.99
N LYS A 92 4.69 -12.49 6.59
CA LYS A 92 4.25 -12.84 7.97
C LYS A 92 3.70 -14.26 8.07
N TYR A 93 3.19 -14.79 6.98
CA TYR A 93 2.64 -16.15 6.89
C TYR A 93 3.69 -17.20 6.52
N VAL A 94 4.93 -16.79 6.25
CA VAL A 94 6.02 -17.67 5.81
C VAL A 94 7.01 -17.92 6.95
N GLY A 95 7.36 -19.18 7.17
CA GLY A 95 8.35 -19.57 8.18
C GLY A 95 9.74 -18.99 7.89
N GLU A 96 10.49 -18.64 8.93
CA GLU A 96 11.81 -17.98 8.82
C GLU A 96 12.78 -18.67 7.85
N LYS A 97 12.78 -20.01 7.83
CA LYS A 97 13.64 -20.82 6.95
C LYS A 97 13.43 -20.50 5.48
N ASN A 98 12.19 -20.23 5.08
CA ASN A 98 11.80 -20.08 3.67
C ASN A 98 11.57 -18.62 3.25
N LYS A 99 11.59 -17.67 4.20
CA LYS A 99 11.29 -16.25 3.92
C LYS A 99 12.15 -15.65 2.81
N LYS A 100 13.45 -15.94 2.81
CA LYS A 100 14.38 -15.40 1.80
C LYS A 100 14.08 -15.94 0.42
N GLU A 101 13.82 -17.24 0.30
CA GLU A 101 13.50 -17.88 -0.96
C GLU A 101 12.15 -17.41 -1.46
N PHE A 102 11.13 -17.42 -0.60
CA PHE A 102 9.80 -16.93 -0.94
C PHE A 102 9.81 -15.46 -1.40
N ALA A 103 10.57 -14.58 -0.71
CA ALA A 103 10.72 -13.19 -1.11
C ALA A 103 11.39 -13.03 -2.48
N ASN A 104 12.36 -13.89 -2.82
CA ASN A 104 12.99 -13.89 -4.13
C ASN A 104 12.01 -14.37 -5.22
N ASP A 105 11.18 -15.35 -4.93
CA ASP A 105 10.16 -15.80 -5.87
C ASP A 105 9.10 -14.69 -6.09
N LEU A 106 8.64 -14.00 -5.04
CA LEU A 106 7.75 -12.83 -5.21
C LEU A 106 8.37 -11.75 -6.10
N LYS A 107 9.68 -11.53 -6.04
CA LYS A 107 10.34 -10.55 -6.91
C LYS A 107 10.15 -10.86 -8.39
N THR A 108 10.10 -12.11 -8.77
CA THR A 108 9.93 -12.49 -10.19
C THR A 108 8.58 -12.03 -10.72
N ILE A 109 7.57 -11.90 -9.85
CA ILE A 109 6.24 -11.42 -10.21
C ILE A 109 6.25 -9.91 -10.45
N TYR A 110 6.63 -9.11 -9.44
CA TYR A 110 6.52 -7.65 -9.52
C TYR A 110 7.67 -6.97 -10.28
N HIS A 111 8.70 -7.71 -10.72
CA HIS A 111 9.73 -7.25 -11.64
C HIS A 111 9.53 -7.81 -13.06
N ALA A 112 8.45 -8.51 -13.31
CA ALA A 112 8.15 -9.03 -14.64
C ALA A 112 7.99 -7.88 -15.65
N PRO A 113 8.43 -8.07 -16.91
CA PRO A 113 8.41 -7.00 -17.91
C PRO A 113 7.01 -6.70 -18.47
N SER A 114 6.05 -7.59 -18.25
CA SER A 114 4.65 -7.47 -18.71
C SER A 114 3.69 -8.15 -17.75
N GLU A 115 2.41 -7.86 -17.88
CA GLU A 115 1.33 -8.51 -17.13
C GLU A 115 1.29 -10.01 -17.38
N ASP A 116 1.38 -10.46 -18.63
CA ASP A 116 1.40 -11.88 -18.98
C ASP A 116 2.56 -12.61 -18.31
N ALA A 117 3.76 -12.03 -18.36
CA ALA A 117 4.93 -12.59 -17.69
C ALA A 117 4.77 -12.60 -16.15
N ALA A 118 4.09 -11.62 -15.57
CA ALA A 118 3.79 -11.58 -14.15
C ALA A 118 2.82 -12.69 -13.76
N LEU A 119 1.80 -12.95 -14.56
CA LEU A 119 0.83 -14.04 -14.35
C LEU A 119 1.49 -15.41 -14.41
N GLU A 120 2.36 -15.67 -15.39
CA GLU A 120 3.14 -16.92 -15.46
C GLU A 120 4.01 -17.12 -14.20
N GLN A 121 4.67 -16.06 -13.72
CA GLN A 121 5.46 -16.15 -12.49
C GLN A 121 4.57 -16.40 -11.26
N LEU A 122 3.38 -15.79 -11.21
CA LEU A 122 2.44 -16.01 -10.13
C LEU A 122 1.96 -17.47 -10.07
N GLU A 123 1.63 -18.07 -11.22
CA GLU A 123 1.26 -19.49 -11.29
C GLU A 123 2.39 -20.38 -10.76
N ARG A 124 3.62 -20.18 -11.24
CA ARG A 124 4.80 -20.91 -10.80
C ARG A 124 5.05 -20.79 -9.30
N VAL A 125 4.93 -19.58 -8.75
CA VAL A 125 5.11 -19.32 -7.31
C VAL A 125 3.99 -19.99 -6.51
N THR A 126 2.76 -19.96 -7.04
CA THR A 126 1.61 -20.61 -6.41
C THR A 126 1.81 -22.12 -6.35
N GLU A 127 2.13 -22.76 -7.44
CA GLU A 127 2.40 -24.21 -7.49
C GLU A 127 3.47 -24.65 -6.48
N LYS A 128 4.51 -23.83 -6.35
CA LYS A 128 5.62 -24.11 -5.44
C LYS A 128 5.24 -24.00 -3.96
N TRP A 129 4.43 -22.99 -3.61
CA TRP A 129 4.25 -22.58 -2.21
C TRP A 129 2.85 -22.78 -1.62
N GLU A 130 1.82 -23.00 -2.44
CA GLU A 130 0.43 -23.08 -1.97
C GLU A 130 0.21 -24.18 -0.93
N LYS A 131 0.89 -25.32 -1.07
CA LYS A 131 0.81 -26.43 -0.12
C LYS A 131 1.36 -26.06 1.26
N ASP A 132 2.50 -25.37 1.28
CA ASP A 132 3.20 -25.07 2.52
C ASP A 132 2.68 -23.78 3.18
N TYR A 133 2.27 -22.80 2.36
CA TYR A 133 1.86 -21.46 2.80
C TYR A 133 0.57 -20.95 2.14
N PRO A 134 -0.57 -21.66 2.30
CA PRO A 134 -1.82 -21.27 1.63
C PRO A 134 -2.32 -19.87 2.03
N ASN A 135 -2.04 -19.41 3.25
CA ASN A 135 -2.43 -18.08 3.70
C ASN A 135 -1.55 -16.97 3.10
N ALA A 136 -0.28 -17.27 2.80
CA ALA A 136 0.59 -16.34 2.10
C ALA A 136 0.13 -16.14 0.65
N MET A 137 -0.35 -17.19 -0.01
CA MET A 137 -0.83 -17.11 -1.40
C MET A 137 -2.20 -16.46 -1.55
N LYS A 138 -2.96 -16.30 -0.46
CA LYS A 138 -4.26 -15.61 -0.43
C LYS A 138 -4.19 -14.15 0.02
N SER A 139 -3.02 -13.69 0.45
CA SER A 139 -2.85 -12.36 1.08
C SER A 139 -2.74 -11.17 0.09
#